data_30752b28686f7b820424df02bd484005
#
_entry.id   30752b28686f7b820424df02bd484005
#
_cell.length_a   1.000
_cell.length_b   1.000
_cell.length_c   1.000
_cell.angle_alpha   90.00
_cell.angle_beta   90.00
_cell.angle_gamma   90.00
#
_symmetry.space_group_name_H-M   'P 1'
#
loop_
_entity.id
_entity.type
_entity.pdbx_description
1 polymer ?
#
loop_
_entity_poly.entity_id
_entity_poly.type
_entity_poly.pdbx_seq_one_letter_code
_entity_poly.pdbx_strand_id
1 'polypeptide(L)'
;MRIGVFVGSFNPVHKGHIKIANYIVDNNLVDKLLIIPTQNYWGKTNIISLQDRVNMLKKYETSRIIIDSDFSDLKYTYQIIDALSKKYKNSEFSLIIGADNIVNFDKWVHYEDLLKLELIILKRNDIDINYYLKKLGKNEGYIIVSDLDEIDISSTMIRNNIEDESILKQYLDDEVIDYIKEKKLYRK
;
A
#
# COMPACT_ATOMS: atom_id res chain seq x y z
N MET A 1 19.06 8.99 -0.06
CA MET A 1 17.92 8.69 -0.98
C MET A 1 16.69 8.51 -0.13
N ARG A 2 15.59 9.17 -0.50
CA ARG A 2 14.28 9.00 0.18
C ARG A 2 13.53 7.83 -0.46
N ILE A 3 13.17 6.85 0.35
CA ILE A 3 12.46 5.65 -0.10
C ILE A 3 11.10 5.58 0.57
N GLY A 4 10.05 5.63 -0.23
CA GLY A 4 8.69 5.36 0.23
C GLY A 4 8.45 3.86 0.36
N VAL A 5 7.77 3.45 1.42
CA VAL A 5 7.41 2.05 1.67
C VAL A 5 5.90 1.92 1.76
N PHE A 6 5.31 1.28 0.77
CA PHE A 6 3.88 1.07 0.66
C PHE A 6 3.56 -0.43 0.82
N VAL A 7 3.16 -0.81 2.03
CA VAL A 7 2.89 -2.19 2.43
C VAL A 7 1.40 -2.49 2.31
N GLY A 8 1.03 -3.61 1.73
CA GLY A 8 -0.38 -3.97 1.59
C GLY A 8 -0.62 -5.38 1.08
N SER A 9 -1.88 -5.80 1.07
CA SER A 9 -2.27 -7.11 0.51
C SER A 9 -2.35 -7.08 -1.01
N PHE A 10 -2.82 -5.96 -1.60
CA PHE A 10 -3.02 -5.78 -3.05
C PHE A 10 -3.75 -6.97 -3.69
N ASN A 11 -4.96 -7.27 -3.22
CA ASN A 11 -5.70 -8.50 -3.52
C ASN A 11 -7.09 -8.25 -4.13
N PRO A 12 -7.20 -7.79 -5.40
CA PRO A 12 -6.13 -7.39 -6.33
C PRO A 12 -5.60 -5.96 -6.08
N VAL A 13 -4.49 -5.64 -6.75
CA VAL A 13 -4.12 -4.24 -7.01
C VAL A 13 -5.22 -3.58 -7.85
N HIS A 14 -5.46 -2.28 -7.65
CA HIS A 14 -6.48 -1.52 -8.36
C HIS A 14 -6.03 -0.09 -8.61
N LYS A 15 -6.75 0.63 -9.49
CA LYS A 15 -6.43 2.00 -9.90
C LYS A 15 -6.20 2.97 -8.72
N GLY A 16 -6.91 2.77 -7.59
CA GLY A 16 -6.67 3.55 -6.38
C GLY A 16 -5.26 3.38 -5.80
N HIS A 17 -4.74 2.16 -5.74
CA HIS A 17 -3.36 1.92 -5.30
C HIS A 17 -2.35 2.58 -6.24
N ILE A 18 -2.58 2.48 -7.55
CA ILE A 18 -1.66 3.00 -8.55
C ILE A 18 -1.71 4.52 -8.62
N LYS A 19 -2.90 5.13 -8.48
CA LYS A 19 -3.05 6.58 -8.36
C LYS A 19 -2.23 7.13 -7.20
N ILE A 20 -2.27 6.46 -6.05
CA ILE A 20 -1.45 6.80 -4.87
C ILE A 20 0.05 6.67 -5.20
N ALA A 21 0.46 5.53 -5.77
CA ALA A 21 1.86 5.28 -6.09
C ALA A 21 2.42 6.33 -7.05
N ASN A 22 1.69 6.64 -8.12
CA ASN A 22 2.07 7.67 -9.08
C ASN A 22 2.12 9.06 -8.42
N TYR A 23 1.09 9.43 -7.67
CA TYR A 23 1.06 10.72 -6.96
C TYR A 23 2.32 10.94 -6.10
N ILE A 24 2.71 9.93 -5.34
CA ILE A 24 3.88 10.01 -4.44
C ILE A 24 5.17 10.25 -5.22
N VAL A 25 5.37 9.55 -6.34
CA VAL A 25 6.60 9.71 -7.13
C VAL A 25 6.57 10.96 -8.01
N ASP A 26 5.44 11.31 -8.61
CA ASP A 26 5.30 12.45 -9.52
C ASP A 26 5.42 13.79 -8.78
N ASN A 27 4.94 13.85 -7.53
CA ASN A 27 5.11 15.01 -6.66
C ASN A 27 6.47 15.00 -5.90
N ASN A 28 7.38 14.09 -6.22
CA ASN A 28 8.70 14.00 -5.62
C ASN A 28 8.68 13.92 -4.07
N LEU A 29 7.64 13.30 -3.50
CA LEU A 29 7.60 13.05 -2.06
C LEU A 29 8.71 12.07 -1.65
N VAL A 30 9.04 11.14 -2.54
CA VAL A 30 10.15 10.19 -2.39
C VAL A 30 10.94 10.07 -3.70
N ASP A 31 12.17 9.61 -3.62
CA ASP A 31 12.99 9.35 -4.82
C ASP A 31 12.61 8.02 -5.48
N LYS A 32 12.28 7.01 -4.65
CA LYS A 32 11.75 5.71 -5.06
C LYS A 32 10.62 5.26 -4.15
N LEU A 33 9.68 4.52 -4.70
CA LEU A 33 8.60 3.88 -3.96
C LEU A 33 8.75 2.35 -4.06
N LEU A 34 8.82 1.69 -2.92
CA LEU A 34 8.76 0.23 -2.81
C LEU A 34 7.33 -0.17 -2.47
N ILE A 35 6.70 -0.95 -3.34
CA ILE A 35 5.41 -1.59 -3.06
C ILE A 35 5.70 -3.02 -2.60
N ILE A 36 5.29 -3.34 -1.37
CA ILE A 36 5.59 -4.62 -0.73
C ILE A 36 4.29 -5.37 -0.46
N PRO A 37 3.96 -6.38 -1.29
CA PRO A 37 2.81 -7.23 -1.05
C PRO A 37 3.08 -8.20 0.10
N THR A 38 2.21 -8.21 1.12
CA THR A 38 2.38 -9.06 2.30
C THR A 38 1.69 -10.41 2.16
N GLN A 39 2.18 -11.42 2.90
CA GLN A 39 1.49 -12.70 3.10
C GLN A 39 0.20 -12.52 3.90
N ASN A 40 -0.61 -13.58 3.95
CA ASN A 40 -1.88 -13.59 4.68
C ASN A 40 -1.67 -13.96 6.17
N TYR A 41 -1.00 -13.10 6.92
CA TYR A 41 -0.77 -13.32 8.35
C TYR A 41 -1.98 -13.03 9.24
N TRP A 42 -3.00 -12.36 8.70
CA TRP A 42 -4.14 -11.85 9.46
C TRP A 42 -5.43 -12.61 9.18
N GLY A 43 -5.33 -13.81 8.59
CA GLY A 43 -6.48 -14.68 8.33
C GLY A 43 -7.53 -14.07 7.39
N LYS A 44 -7.12 -13.16 6.49
CA LYS A 44 -8.04 -12.60 5.49
C LYS A 44 -8.56 -13.72 4.60
N THR A 45 -9.86 -13.86 4.50
CA THR A 45 -10.51 -14.79 3.59
C THR A 45 -10.32 -14.37 2.14
N ASN A 46 -10.28 -15.35 1.23
CA ASN A 46 -10.20 -15.10 -0.22
C ASN A 46 -8.95 -14.33 -0.68
N ILE A 47 -7.80 -14.51 -0.02
CA ILE A 47 -6.52 -14.01 -0.52
C ILE A 47 -5.92 -15.04 -1.48
N ILE A 48 -5.60 -14.60 -2.70
CA ILE A 48 -4.91 -15.44 -3.70
C ILE A 48 -3.42 -15.53 -3.39
N SER A 49 -2.71 -16.36 -4.16
CA SER A 49 -1.27 -16.56 -3.97
C SER A 49 -0.50 -15.23 -3.98
N LEU A 50 0.60 -15.16 -3.24
CA LEU A 50 1.50 -14.02 -3.27
C LEU A 50 2.01 -13.79 -4.70
N GLN A 51 2.34 -14.87 -5.41
CA GLN A 51 2.87 -14.80 -6.78
C GLN A 51 1.89 -14.14 -7.75
N ASP A 52 0.59 -14.46 -7.67
CA ASP A 52 -0.41 -13.82 -8.54
C ASP A 52 -0.55 -12.33 -8.23
N ARG A 53 -0.51 -11.94 -6.95
CA ARG A 53 -0.56 -10.52 -6.54
C ARG A 53 0.68 -9.75 -7.00
N VAL A 54 1.86 -10.35 -6.88
CA VAL A 54 3.13 -9.80 -7.41
C VAL A 54 3.07 -9.65 -8.93
N ASN A 55 2.56 -10.65 -9.64
CA ASN A 55 2.46 -10.59 -11.11
C ASN A 55 1.53 -9.46 -11.58
N MET A 56 0.43 -9.23 -10.89
CA MET A 56 -0.45 -8.09 -11.18
C MET A 56 0.22 -6.75 -10.86
N LEU A 57 0.92 -6.64 -9.74
CA LEU A 57 1.65 -5.42 -9.35
C LEU A 57 2.78 -5.09 -10.32
N LYS A 58 3.53 -6.08 -10.80
CA LYS A 58 4.66 -5.89 -11.73
C LYS A 58 4.29 -5.20 -13.03
N LYS A 59 3.00 -5.19 -13.42
CA LYS A 59 2.52 -4.44 -14.58
C LYS A 59 2.67 -2.91 -14.41
N TYR A 60 2.85 -2.44 -13.17
CA TYR A 60 3.01 -1.03 -12.81
C TYR A 60 4.44 -0.65 -12.39
N GLU A 61 5.39 -1.59 -12.55
CA GLU A 61 6.78 -1.34 -12.20
C GLU A 61 7.41 -0.30 -13.14
N THR A 62 8.14 0.63 -12.58
CA THR A 62 8.86 1.69 -13.31
C THR A 62 10.27 1.85 -12.74
N SER A 63 11.05 2.79 -13.25
CA SER A 63 12.36 3.11 -12.66
C SER A 63 12.27 3.68 -11.24
N ARG A 64 11.10 4.22 -10.83
CA ARG A 64 10.86 4.81 -9.52
C ARG A 64 9.88 4.03 -8.65
N ILE A 65 9.01 3.20 -9.24
CA ILE A 65 8.08 2.32 -8.53
C ILE A 65 8.60 0.88 -8.67
N ILE A 66 9.00 0.29 -7.57
CA ILE A 66 9.62 -1.04 -7.52
C ILE A 66 8.70 -1.98 -6.75
N ILE A 67 8.45 -3.15 -7.30
CA ILE A 67 7.68 -4.20 -6.63
C ILE A 67 8.68 -5.13 -5.94
N ASP A 68 8.81 -4.97 -4.62
CA ASP A 68 9.76 -5.75 -3.82
C ASP A 68 9.02 -6.85 -3.05
N SER A 69 9.22 -8.10 -3.45
CA SER A 69 8.66 -9.27 -2.80
C SER A 69 9.63 -9.97 -1.83
N ASP A 70 10.88 -9.52 -1.74
CA ASP A 70 11.92 -10.17 -0.91
C ASP A 70 11.55 -10.17 0.58
N PHE A 71 10.73 -9.21 1.00
CA PHE A 71 10.32 -9.05 2.40
C PHE A 71 8.85 -9.42 2.66
N SER A 72 8.19 -10.05 1.70
CA SER A 72 6.77 -10.44 1.80
C SER A 72 6.50 -11.46 2.92
N ASP A 73 7.51 -12.22 3.32
CA ASP A 73 7.42 -13.21 4.40
C ASP A 73 7.53 -12.59 5.81
N LEU A 74 7.86 -11.31 5.90
CA LEU A 74 7.90 -10.61 7.17
C LEU A 74 6.49 -10.21 7.59
N LYS A 75 6.12 -10.59 8.81
CA LYS A 75 4.75 -10.42 9.33
C LYS A 75 4.41 -8.99 9.68
N TYR A 76 5.36 -8.25 10.22
CA TYR A 76 5.14 -6.93 10.77
C TYR A 76 5.90 -5.85 10.01
N THR A 77 5.30 -4.67 9.87
CA THR A 77 5.88 -3.53 9.14
C THR A 77 7.24 -3.13 9.67
N TYR A 78 7.46 -3.15 11.00
CA TYR A 78 8.76 -2.80 11.57
C TYR A 78 9.88 -3.76 11.11
N GLN A 79 9.58 -5.05 10.93
CA GLN A 79 10.55 -6.03 10.41
C GLN A 79 10.94 -5.71 8.96
N ILE A 80 9.97 -5.29 8.17
CA ILE A 80 10.20 -4.86 6.78
C ILE A 80 11.12 -3.64 6.76
N ILE A 81 10.83 -2.63 7.58
CA ILE A 81 11.66 -1.41 7.69
C ILE A 81 13.09 -1.75 8.14
N ASP A 82 13.25 -2.61 9.15
CA ASP A 82 14.57 -3.05 9.63
C ASP A 82 15.37 -3.77 8.52
N ALA A 83 14.73 -4.67 7.79
CA ALA A 83 15.36 -5.37 6.67
C ALA A 83 15.74 -4.41 5.53
N LEU A 84 14.85 -3.48 5.18
CA LEU A 84 15.12 -2.44 4.18
C LEU A 84 16.29 -1.53 4.59
N SER A 85 16.38 -1.16 5.86
CA SER A 85 17.47 -0.32 6.39
C SER A 85 18.84 -1.00 6.23
N LYS A 86 18.88 -2.33 6.32
CA LYS A 86 20.09 -3.12 6.07
C LYS A 86 20.43 -3.22 4.59
N LYS A 87 19.39 -3.34 3.72
CA LYS A 87 19.54 -3.43 2.24
C LYS A 87 19.92 -2.09 1.62
N TYR A 88 19.29 -1.00 2.06
CA TYR A 88 19.45 0.35 1.49
C TYR A 88 20.14 1.29 2.49
N LYS A 89 21.42 1.04 2.75
CA LYS A 89 22.24 1.84 3.66
C LYS A 89 22.24 3.33 3.22
N ASN A 90 22.22 4.24 4.20
CA ASN A 90 22.19 5.69 3.99
C ASN A 90 20.95 6.20 3.24
N SER A 91 19.83 5.48 3.32
CA SER A 91 18.54 5.95 2.83
C SER A 91 17.63 6.33 4.00
N GLU A 92 16.76 7.29 3.75
CA GLU A 92 15.67 7.70 4.64
C GLU A 92 14.39 7.01 4.18
N PHE A 93 13.57 6.55 5.12
CA PHE A 93 12.35 5.83 4.80
C PHE A 93 11.12 6.63 5.21
N SER A 94 10.14 6.69 4.29
CA SER A 94 8.82 7.25 4.55
C SER A 94 7.79 6.12 4.47
N LEU A 95 6.98 5.93 5.50
CA LEU A 95 5.93 4.92 5.52
C LEU A 95 4.63 5.51 4.95
N ILE A 96 4.09 4.88 3.91
CA ILE A 96 2.83 5.28 3.26
C ILE A 96 1.68 4.51 3.88
N ILE A 97 0.72 5.24 4.46
CA ILE A 97 -0.46 4.65 5.11
C ILE A 97 -1.74 5.43 4.76
N GLY A 98 -2.87 4.76 4.80
CA GLY A 98 -4.17 5.43 4.76
C GLY A 98 -4.55 6.01 6.13
N ALA A 99 -5.43 7.00 6.15
CA ALA A 99 -5.93 7.61 7.39
C ALA A 99 -6.60 6.59 8.32
N ASP A 100 -7.21 5.54 7.79
CA ASP A 100 -7.78 4.44 8.56
C ASP A 100 -6.73 3.69 9.41
N ASN A 101 -5.48 3.67 8.97
CA ASN A 101 -4.38 3.04 9.71
C ASN A 101 -3.91 3.89 10.89
N ILE A 102 -3.95 5.24 10.78
CA ILE A 102 -3.51 6.11 11.87
C ILE A 102 -4.40 5.99 13.12
N VAL A 103 -5.68 5.66 12.94
CA VAL A 103 -6.67 5.46 14.01
C VAL A 103 -6.25 4.37 15.00
N ASN A 104 -5.60 3.32 14.49
CA ASN A 104 -5.16 2.17 15.27
C ASN A 104 -3.64 1.97 15.21
N PHE A 105 -2.88 3.00 14.92
CA PHE A 105 -1.44 2.89 14.75
C PHE A 105 -0.72 2.45 16.03
N ASP A 106 -1.23 2.85 17.19
CA ASP A 106 -0.77 2.44 18.52
C ASP A 106 -0.90 0.93 18.81
N LYS A 107 -1.66 0.20 17.99
CA LYS A 107 -1.79 -1.26 18.06
C LYS A 107 -0.78 -2.00 17.18
N TRP A 108 -0.01 -1.29 16.39
CA TRP A 108 1.01 -1.91 15.56
C TRP A 108 2.20 -2.31 16.40
N VAL A 109 2.75 -3.48 16.11
CA VAL A 109 3.94 -3.98 16.84
C VAL A 109 5.12 -3.04 16.55
N HIS A 110 5.76 -2.57 17.60
CA HIS A 110 6.84 -1.57 17.53
C HIS A 110 6.42 -0.25 16.85
N TYR A 111 5.18 0.20 17.07
CA TYR A 111 4.67 1.43 16.46
C TYR A 111 5.50 2.66 16.82
N GLU A 112 6.09 2.70 18.02
CA GLU A 112 6.96 3.81 18.46
C GLU A 112 8.20 3.95 17.58
N ASP A 113 8.77 2.83 17.10
CA ASP A 113 9.87 2.86 16.15
C ASP A 113 9.40 3.30 14.77
N LEU A 114 8.20 2.90 14.34
CA LEU A 114 7.59 3.36 13.09
C LEU A 114 7.23 4.85 13.13
N LEU A 115 6.90 5.41 14.29
CA LEU A 115 6.67 6.86 14.45
C LEU A 115 7.93 7.71 14.26
N LYS A 116 9.12 7.13 14.35
CA LYS A 116 10.38 7.84 14.05
C LYS A 116 10.58 8.09 12.56
N LEU A 117 9.90 7.34 11.70
CA LEU A 117 9.92 7.54 10.25
C LEU A 117 9.09 8.76 9.87
N GLU A 118 9.35 9.30 8.68
CA GLU A 118 8.38 10.17 8.03
C GLU A 118 7.12 9.36 7.67
N LEU A 119 5.95 9.90 7.97
CA LEU A 119 4.67 9.30 7.59
C LEU A 119 4.05 10.08 6.42
N ILE A 120 3.74 9.39 5.33
CA ILE A 120 2.91 9.96 4.25
C ILE A 120 1.51 9.37 4.42
N ILE A 121 0.57 10.22 4.86
CA ILE A 121 -0.77 9.80 5.25
C ILE A 121 -1.76 10.26 4.20
N LEU A 122 -2.42 9.30 3.59
CA LEU A 122 -3.44 9.55 2.57
C LEU A 122 -4.76 9.83 3.25
N LYS A 123 -5.28 11.05 3.06
CA LYS A 123 -6.60 11.41 3.59
C LYS A 123 -7.65 10.48 2.99
N ARG A 124 -8.49 9.95 3.86
CA ARG A 124 -9.58 9.04 3.50
C ARG A 124 -10.70 9.21 4.50
N ASN A 125 -11.92 9.31 4.02
CA ASN A 125 -13.08 9.57 4.86
C ASN A 125 -12.88 10.87 5.70
N ASP A 126 -13.79 11.14 6.63
CA ASP A 126 -13.73 12.31 7.52
C ASP A 126 -12.89 12.06 8.79
N ILE A 127 -11.78 11.31 8.65
CA ILE A 127 -10.89 11.04 9.79
C ILE A 127 -10.04 12.27 10.08
N ASP A 128 -10.11 12.76 11.32
CA ASP A 128 -9.23 13.82 11.82
C ASP A 128 -7.83 13.28 12.09
N ILE A 129 -6.99 13.29 11.05
CA ILE A 129 -5.61 12.79 11.10
C ILE A 129 -4.81 13.55 12.17
N ASN A 130 -4.99 14.87 12.28
CA ASN A 130 -4.25 15.70 13.24
C ASN A 130 -4.53 15.31 14.69
N TYR A 131 -5.81 14.99 15.00
CA TYR A 131 -6.17 14.48 16.32
C TYR A 131 -5.38 13.21 16.67
N TYR A 132 -5.33 12.23 15.75
CA TYR A 132 -4.61 10.98 16.01
C TYR A 132 -3.10 11.14 16.06
N LEU A 133 -2.50 11.98 15.21
CA LEU A 133 -1.07 12.29 15.28
C LEU A 133 -0.71 12.91 16.62
N LYS A 134 -1.50 13.88 17.11
CA LYS A 134 -1.30 14.47 18.42
C LYS A 134 -1.42 13.45 19.55
N LYS A 135 -2.41 12.57 19.49
CA LYS A 135 -2.59 11.47 20.46
C LYS A 135 -1.38 10.53 20.49
N LEU A 136 -0.75 10.28 19.34
CA LEU A 136 0.45 9.44 19.20
C LEU A 136 1.75 10.21 19.57
N GLY A 137 1.68 11.51 19.88
CA GLY A 137 2.84 12.34 20.15
C GLY A 137 3.67 12.69 18.90
N LYS A 138 3.12 12.47 17.69
CA LYS A 138 3.77 12.77 16.41
C LYS A 138 3.49 14.21 16.00
N ASN A 139 4.41 15.13 16.32
CA ASN A 139 4.24 16.56 16.06
C ASN A 139 4.91 17.04 14.77
N GLU A 140 5.81 16.24 14.17
CA GLU A 140 6.54 16.54 12.95
C GLU A 140 6.91 15.27 12.18
N GLY A 141 7.53 15.42 11.01
CA GLY A 141 7.93 14.28 10.16
C GLY A 141 6.74 13.54 9.61
N TYR A 142 5.73 14.27 9.10
CA TYR A 142 4.60 13.70 8.36
C TYR A 142 4.13 14.63 7.25
N ILE A 143 3.53 14.02 6.24
CA ILE A 143 2.88 14.70 5.11
C ILE A 143 1.45 14.15 5.03
N ILE A 144 0.45 15.05 5.03
CA ILE A 144 -0.95 14.67 4.79
C ILE A 144 -1.26 14.97 3.33
N VAL A 145 -1.56 13.92 2.57
CA VAL A 145 -2.01 14.04 1.18
C VAL A 145 -3.53 14.18 1.19
N SER A 146 -4.01 15.37 0.87
CA SER A 146 -5.44 15.75 0.91
C SER A 146 -6.02 16.14 -0.45
N ASP A 147 -5.16 16.37 -1.43
CA ASP A 147 -5.50 16.83 -2.80
C ASP A 147 -5.60 15.69 -3.82
N LEU A 148 -5.41 14.46 -3.36
CA LEU A 148 -5.63 13.29 -4.18
C LEU A 148 -7.11 12.90 -4.13
N ASP A 149 -7.85 13.09 -5.23
CA ASP A 149 -9.26 12.69 -5.31
C ASP A 149 -9.43 11.26 -4.82
N GLU A 150 -10.30 11.10 -3.86
CA GLU A 150 -10.60 9.78 -3.31
C GLU A 150 -11.31 8.94 -4.38
N ILE A 151 -10.75 7.77 -4.67
CA ILE A 151 -11.47 6.75 -5.43
C ILE A 151 -12.12 5.85 -4.39
N ASP A 152 -13.45 5.89 -4.32
CA ASP A 152 -14.22 4.99 -3.44
C ASP A 152 -14.15 3.57 -3.99
N ILE A 153 -13.07 2.89 -3.65
CA ILE A 153 -12.73 1.56 -4.11
C ILE A 153 -12.03 0.76 -3.03
N SER A 154 -12.37 -0.50 -2.94
CA SER A 154 -11.62 -1.47 -2.15
C SER A 154 -11.43 -2.78 -2.92
N SER A 155 -10.32 -3.48 -2.65
CA SER A 155 -10.10 -4.81 -3.21
C SER A 155 -11.24 -5.78 -2.83
N THR A 156 -11.89 -5.59 -1.69
CA THR A 156 -13.04 -6.39 -1.28
C THR A 156 -14.25 -6.16 -2.18
N MET A 157 -14.54 -4.91 -2.51
CA MET A 157 -15.62 -4.57 -3.44
C MET A 157 -15.37 -5.20 -4.81
N ILE A 158 -14.15 -5.14 -5.33
CA ILE A 158 -13.78 -5.77 -6.60
C ILE A 158 -13.99 -7.29 -6.54
N ARG A 159 -13.50 -7.96 -5.49
CA ARG A 159 -13.68 -9.41 -5.36
C ARG A 159 -15.13 -9.85 -5.27
N ASN A 160 -15.97 -9.03 -4.62
CA ASN A 160 -17.40 -9.31 -4.50
C ASN A 160 -18.18 -9.14 -5.83
N ASN A 161 -17.59 -8.40 -6.78
CA ASN A 161 -18.18 -8.11 -8.09
C ASN A 161 -17.30 -8.63 -9.23
N ILE A 162 -16.60 -9.75 -9.02
CA ILE A 162 -15.60 -10.26 -9.96
C ILE A 162 -16.17 -10.67 -11.33
N GLU A 163 -17.46 -10.96 -11.40
CA GLU A 163 -18.17 -11.31 -12.64
C GLU A 163 -18.77 -10.06 -13.35
N ASP A 164 -18.76 -8.91 -12.70
CA ASP A 164 -19.26 -7.66 -13.29
C ASP A 164 -18.16 -6.94 -14.05
N GLU A 165 -18.16 -7.11 -15.37
CA GLU A 165 -17.14 -6.54 -16.25
C GLU A 165 -17.12 -5.00 -16.22
N SER A 166 -18.25 -4.35 -15.96
CA SER A 166 -18.34 -2.88 -15.90
C SER A 166 -17.60 -2.35 -14.66
N ILE A 167 -17.76 -3.02 -13.54
CA ILE A 167 -17.04 -2.71 -12.30
C ILE A 167 -15.54 -2.96 -12.48
N LEU A 168 -15.18 -4.12 -13.09
CA LEU A 168 -13.77 -4.41 -13.31
C LEU A 168 -13.11 -3.32 -14.17
N LYS A 169 -13.69 -2.94 -15.31
CA LYS A 169 -13.14 -1.90 -16.18
C LYS A 169 -13.06 -0.52 -15.52
N GLN A 170 -14.00 -0.21 -14.63
CA GLN A 170 -13.96 1.04 -13.89
C GLN A 170 -12.75 1.12 -12.96
N TYR A 171 -12.38 0.03 -12.29
CA TYR A 171 -11.43 0.05 -11.17
C TYR A 171 -10.12 -0.69 -11.42
N LEU A 172 -10.03 -1.52 -12.45
CA LEU A 172 -8.82 -2.24 -12.85
C LEU A 172 -8.40 -1.82 -14.25
N ASP A 173 -7.13 -1.94 -14.54
CA ASP A 173 -6.61 -1.81 -15.88
C ASP A 173 -6.76 -3.13 -16.64
N ASP A 174 -6.89 -3.05 -17.98
CA ASP A 174 -7.19 -4.20 -18.83
C ASP A 174 -6.22 -5.36 -18.62
N GLU A 175 -4.93 -5.08 -18.48
CA GLU A 175 -3.92 -6.12 -18.24
C GLU A 175 -4.12 -6.88 -16.93
N VAL A 176 -4.67 -6.24 -15.89
CA VAL A 176 -5.00 -6.91 -14.62
C VAL A 176 -6.28 -7.71 -14.77
N ILE A 177 -7.27 -7.19 -15.51
CA ILE A 177 -8.51 -7.89 -15.82
C ILE A 177 -8.21 -9.17 -16.60
N ASP A 178 -7.38 -9.08 -17.64
CA ASP A 178 -6.99 -10.21 -18.48
C ASP A 178 -6.26 -11.29 -17.64
N TYR A 179 -5.33 -10.87 -16.76
CA TYR A 179 -4.65 -11.79 -15.87
C TYR A 179 -5.62 -12.52 -14.93
N ILE A 180 -6.56 -11.79 -14.33
CA ILE A 180 -7.60 -12.37 -13.46
C ILE A 180 -8.46 -13.39 -14.22
N LYS A 181 -8.86 -13.06 -15.45
CA LYS A 181 -9.68 -13.93 -16.31
C LYS A 181 -8.90 -15.18 -16.74
N GLU A 182 -7.67 -15.04 -17.21
CA GLU A 182 -6.79 -16.14 -17.65
C GLU A 182 -6.55 -17.14 -16.51
N LYS A 183 -6.20 -16.63 -15.33
CA LYS A 183 -5.91 -17.45 -14.13
C LYS A 183 -7.16 -17.88 -13.37
N LYS A 184 -8.37 -17.44 -13.79
CA LYS A 184 -9.64 -17.71 -13.11
C LYS A 184 -9.61 -17.35 -11.62
N LEU A 185 -8.94 -16.23 -11.28
CA LEU A 185 -8.77 -15.79 -9.91
C LEU A 185 -10.10 -15.26 -9.32
N TYR A 186 -10.27 -15.40 -8.01
CA TYR A 186 -11.43 -14.92 -7.23
C TYR A 186 -12.78 -15.55 -7.59
N ARG A 187 -12.84 -16.47 -8.52
CA ARG A 187 -14.07 -17.21 -8.85
C ARG A 187 -14.35 -18.26 -7.79
N LYS A 188 -15.63 -18.46 -7.49
CA LYS A 188 -16.10 -19.51 -6.58
C LYS A 188 -16.19 -20.86 -7.29
#